data_03e5afe5fc6ee572ff5253ddfc1eebf9
#
_entry.id   03e5afe5fc6ee572ff5253ddfc1eebf9
#
_cell.length_a   1.000
_cell.length_b   1.000
_cell.length_c   1.000
_cell.angle_alpha   90.00
_cell.angle_beta   90.00
_cell.angle_gamma   90.00
#
_symmetry.space_group_name_H-M   'P 1'
#
loop_
_entity.id
_entity.type
_entity.pdbx_description
1 polymer ?
#
loop_
_entity_poly.entity_id
_entity_poly.type
_entity_poly.pdbx_seq_one_letter_code
_entity_poly.pdbx_strand_id
1 'polypeptide(L)'
;MLDQTFGRVYTKFKLHFYKQIFSRFEDREATLTTVESFCMEVIMALGEPTIAQFSHMMNLSTPNAAYKINSLVKKGYVERIRSTIDKREYRLRPTQKYIDYYNISYSYLHLVMERTKQRFSPDDLAKLEKMLQVVSDELMPEIQLPK
;
A
#
# COMPACT_ATOMS: atom_id res chain seq x y z
N MET A 1 -5.77 -10.42 25.30
CA MET A 1 -6.72 -11.22 24.50
C MET A 1 -7.03 -10.54 23.16
N LEU A 2 -7.54 -9.31 23.14
CA LEU A 2 -7.84 -8.57 21.88
C LEU A 2 -6.58 -8.29 21.07
N ASP A 3 -5.54 -7.81 21.72
CA ASP A 3 -4.22 -7.55 21.12
C ASP A 3 -3.61 -8.79 20.49
N GLN A 4 -3.71 -9.94 21.14
CA GLN A 4 -3.23 -11.23 20.59
C GLN A 4 -4.04 -11.64 19.36
N THR A 5 -5.36 -11.51 19.41
CA THR A 5 -6.24 -11.90 18.30
C THR A 5 -6.02 -10.99 17.10
N PHE A 6 -5.99 -9.69 17.32
CA PHE A 6 -5.71 -8.72 16.26
C PHE A 6 -4.28 -8.89 15.72
N GLY A 7 -3.30 -9.10 16.61
CA GLY A 7 -1.92 -9.34 16.23
C GLY A 7 -1.75 -10.55 15.32
N ARG A 8 -2.52 -11.63 15.54
CA ARG A 8 -2.55 -12.80 14.65
C ARG A 8 -3.09 -12.47 13.27
N VAL A 9 -4.16 -11.69 13.18
CA VAL A 9 -4.73 -11.24 11.89
C VAL A 9 -3.71 -10.39 11.13
N TYR A 10 -3.15 -9.39 11.79
CA TYR A 10 -2.14 -8.50 11.24
C TYR A 10 -0.89 -9.29 10.76
N THR A 11 -0.41 -10.21 11.57
CA THR A 11 0.73 -11.06 11.21
C THR A 11 0.44 -11.94 9.99
N LYS A 12 -0.76 -12.49 9.87
CA LYS A 12 -1.14 -13.27 8.69
C LYS A 12 -1.15 -12.45 7.41
N PHE A 13 -1.63 -11.20 7.46
CA PHE A 13 -1.54 -10.29 6.33
C PHE A 13 -0.09 -9.99 5.94
N LYS A 14 0.77 -9.69 6.92
CA LYS A 14 2.20 -9.46 6.66
C LYS A 14 2.89 -10.67 6.05
N LEU A 15 2.69 -11.85 6.63
CA LEU A 15 3.34 -13.07 6.14
C LEU A 15 2.87 -13.46 4.74
N HIS A 16 1.59 -13.27 4.44
CA HIS A 16 1.08 -13.49 3.09
C HIS A 16 1.76 -12.54 2.09
N PHE A 17 1.87 -11.27 2.43
CA PHE A 17 2.57 -10.28 1.61
C PHE A 17 4.03 -10.67 1.39
N TYR A 18 4.77 -10.96 2.45
CA TYR A 18 6.19 -11.36 2.35
C TYR A 18 6.39 -12.62 1.51
N LYS A 19 5.56 -13.64 1.73
CA LYS A 19 5.60 -14.88 0.95
C LYS A 19 5.41 -14.62 -0.54
N GLN A 20 4.46 -13.77 -0.90
CA GLN A 20 4.21 -13.43 -2.30
C GLN A 20 5.36 -12.61 -2.90
N ILE A 21 5.93 -11.65 -2.16
CA ILE A 21 7.10 -10.90 -2.61
C ILE A 21 8.28 -11.84 -2.86
N PHE A 22 8.58 -12.76 -1.95
CA PHE A 22 9.66 -13.74 -2.14
C PHE A 22 9.43 -14.63 -3.36
N SER A 23 8.22 -15.11 -3.60
CA SER A 23 7.92 -15.92 -4.78
C SER A 23 8.07 -15.14 -6.09
N ARG A 24 7.84 -13.80 -6.08
CA ARG A 24 8.05 -12.94 -7.25
C ARG A 24 9.53 -12.72 -7.58
N PHE A 25 10.42 -12.75 -6.59
CA PHE A 25 11.86 -12.63 -6.85
C PHE A 25 12.45 -13.83 -7.60
N GLU A 26 11.81 -14.96 -7.57
CA GLU A 26 12.19 -16.13 -8.38
C GLU A 26 11.76 -16.01 -9.83
N ASP A 27 10.81 -15.13 -10.13
CA ASP A 27 10.37 -14.82 -11.48
C ASP A 27 11.40 -13.90 -12.16
N ARG A 28 11.93 -14.32 -13.32
CA ARG A 28 12.88 -13.55 -14.12
C ARG A 28 12.33 -12.20 -14.61
N GLU A 29 11.03 -12.04 -14.67
CA GLU A 29 10.37 -10.78 -15.03
C GLU A 29 10.27 -9.81 -13.86
N ALA A 30 10.46 -10.28 -12.62
CA ALA A 30 10.43 -9.44 -11.45
C ALA A 30 11.72 -8.63 -11.34
N THR A 31 11.62 -7.31 -11.51
CA THR A 31 12.77 -6.40 -11.47
C THR A 31 12.81 -5.49 -10.26
N LEU A 32 11.78 -5.54 -9.39
CA LEU A 32 11.73 -4.76 -8.15
C LEU A 32 12.61 -5.36 -7.07
N THR A 33 13.39 -4.51 -6.41
CA THR A 33 14.04 -4.86 -5.14
C THR A 33 13.02 -4.89 -4.01
N THR A 34 13.40 -5.46 -2.85
CA THR A 34 12.54 -5.46 -1.65
C THR A 34 12.16 -4.03 -1.24
N VAL A 35 13.13 -3.12 -1.21
CA VAL A 35 12.89 -1.71 -0.85
C VAL A 35 11.97 -1.02 -1.87
N GLU A 36 12.17 -1.28 -3.15
CA GLU A 36 11.29 -0.75 -4.21
C GLU A 36 9.86 -1.29 -4.08
N SER A 37 9.69 -2.54 -3.68
CA SER A 37 8.37 -3.12 -3.39
C SER A 37 7.67 -2.39 -2.24
N PHE A 38 8.39 -2.04 -1.18
CA PHE A 38 7.85 -1.23 -0.09
C PHE A 38 7.49 0.19 -0.55
N CYS A 39 8.31 0.79 -1.39
CA CYS A 39 8.00 2.10 -2.00
C CYS A 39 6.69 2.05 -2.79
N MET A 40 6.47 0.99 -3.56
CA MET A 40 5.23 0.82 -4.33
C MET A 40 4.00 0.67 -3.42
N GLU A 41 4.11 -0.07 -2.32
CA GLU A 41 3.03 -0.18 -1.34
C GLU A 41 2.67 1.18 -0.71
N VAL A 42 3.67 2.00 -0.42
CA VAL A 42 3.45 3.37 0.09
C VAL A 42 2.77 4.25 -0.95
N ILE A 43 3.21 4.20 -2.21
CA ILE A 43 2.60 4.96 -3.31
C ILE A 43 1.13 4.56 -3.49
N MET A 44 0.83 3.26 -3.44
CA MET A 44 -0.55 2.76 -3.50
C MET A 44 -1.38 3.28 -2.32
N ALA A 45 -0.86 3.19 -1.11
CA ALA A 45 -1.56 3.62 0.11
C ALA A 45 -1.86 5.13 0.11
N LEU A 46 -0.95 5.95 -0.44
CA LEU A 46 -1.10 7.41 -0.48
C LEU A 46 -2.00 7.90 -1.62
N GLY A 47 -2.37 7.05 -2.57
CA GLY A 47 -3.28 7.43 -3.65
C GLY A 47 -2.73 8.54 -4.55
N GLU A 48 -1.80 8.23 -5.43
CA GLU A 48 -1.14 9.19 -6.33
C GLU A 48 -0.44 10.36 -5.59
N PRO A 49 0.49 10.08 -4.68
CA PRO A 49 1.17 11.12 -3.93
C PRO A 49 2.11 11.95 -4.81
N THR A 50 2.43 13.16 -4.36
CA THR A 50 3.60 13.90 -4.85
C THR A 50 4.89 13.26 -4.33
N ILE A 51 6.04 13.60 -4.92
CA ILE A 51 7.34 13.15 -4.40
C ILE A 51 7.55 13.67 -2.97
N ALA A 52 7.11 14.89 -2.67
CA ALA A 52 7.21 15.45 -1.32
C ALA A 52 6.39 14.64 -0.30
N GLN A 53 5.17 14.27 -0.63
CA GLN A 53 4.32 13.44 0.22
C GLN A 53 4.93 12.04 0.45
N PHE A 54 5.44 11.42 -0.61
CA PHE A 54 6.15 10.14 -0.53
C PHE A 54 7.41 10.25 0.33
N SER A 55 8.23 11.27 0.10
CA SER A 55 9.45 11.55 0.87
C SER A 55 9.17 11.72 2.35
N HIS A 56 8.13 12.49 2.70
CA HIS A 56 7.71 12.71 4.08
C HIS A 56 7.24 11.41 4.74
N MET A 57 6.38 10.64 4.09
CA MET A 57 5.87 9.37 4.62
C MET A 57 6.98 8.37 4.87
N MET A 58 7.95 8.27 3.95
CA MET A 58 9.08 7.35 4.05
C MET A 58 10.21 7.86 4.93
N ASN A 59 10.11 9.10 5.42
CA ASN A 59 11.18 9.76 6.15
C ASN A 59 12.52 9.72 5.39
N LEU A 60 12.47 10.03 4.10
CA LEU A 60 13.62 10.10 3.20
C LEU A 60 13.95 11.55 2.88
N SER A 61 15.24 11.82 2.57
CA SER A 61 15.60 13.08 1.93
C SER A 61 15.00 13.17 0.53
N THR A 62 14.76 14.39 0.05
CA THR A 62 14.23 14.60 -1.31
C THR A 62 15.11 13.96 -2.40
N PRO A 63 16.46 14.06 -2.37
CA PRO A 63 17.30 13.35 -3.33
C PRO A 63 17.18 11.84 -3.29
N ASN A 64 17.10 11.24 -2.10
CA ASN A 64 16.91 9.78 -1.95
C ASN A 64 15.54 9.33 -2.47
N ALA A 65 14.49 10.07 -2.16
CA ALA A 65 13.16 9.81 -2.69
C ALA A 65 13.14 9.89 -4.21
N ALA A 66 13.70 10.96 -4.78
CA ALA A 66 13.79 11.14 -6.23
C ALA A 66 14.57 10.00 -6.90
N TYR A 67 15.67 9.55 -6.32
CA TYR A 67 16.45 8.43 -6.83
C TYR A 67 15.62 7.14 -6.92
N LYS A 68 14.90 6.80 -5.85
CA LYS A 68 14.01 5.62 -5.80
C LYS A 68 12.87 5.72 -6.82
N ILE A 69 12.24 6.88 -6.92
CA ILE A 69 11.16 7.13 -7.88
C ILE A 69 11.68 7.06 -9.31
N ASN A 70 12.83 7.65 -9.61
CA ASN A 70 13.45 7.57 -10.94
C ASN A 70 13.69 6.12 -11.35
N SER A 71 14.16 5.28 -10.45
CA SER A 71 14.36 3.85 -10.70
C SER A 71 13.02 3.16 -11.03
N LEU A 72 11.97 3.43 -10.26
CA LEU A 72 10.64 2.86 -10.48
C LEU A 72 10.02 3.32 -11.81
N VAL A 73 10.20 4.58 -12.17
CA VAL A 73 9.75 5.13 -13.46
C VAL A 73 10.50 4.45 -14.62
N LYS A 74 11.82 4.34 -14.50
CA LYS A 74 12.66 3.69 -15.52
C LYS A 74 12.29 2.23 -15.72
N LYS A 75 11.94 1.53 -14.65
CA LYS A 75 11.49 0.12 -14.69
C LYS A 75 10.05 -0.05 -15.18
N GLY A 76 9.29 1.04 -15.32
CA GLY A 76 7.92 1.04 -15.83
C GLY A 76 6.84 0.71 -14.77
N TYR A 77 7.13 0.85 -13.48
CA TYR A 77 6.17 0.59 -12.39
C TYR A 77 5.44 1.84 -11.91
N VAL A 78 6.00 3.01 -12.15
CA VAL A 78 5.42 4.31 -11.80
C VAL A 78 5.49 5.22 -13.01
N GLU A 79 4.44 6.01 -13.21
CA GLU A 79 4.44 7.14 -14.13
C GLU A 79 4.23 8.46 -13.37
N ARG A 80 4.82 9.52 -13.89
CA ARG A 80 4.66 10.87 -13.38
C ARG A 80 3.51 11.55 -14.10
N ILE A 81 2.49 11.97 -13.33
CA ILE A 81 1.35 12.70 -13.86
C ILE A 81 1.49 14.16 -13.39
N ARG A 82 1.52 15.07 -14.35
CA ARG A 82 1.60 16.50 -14.03
C ARG A 82 0.33 16.95 -13.30
N SER A 83 0.50 17.65 -12.18
CA SER A 83 -0.63 18.24 -11.45
C SER A 83 -1.32 19.30 -12.29
N THR A 84 -2.66 19.30 -12.26
CA THR A 84 -3.48 20.35 -12.89
C THR A 84 -3.57 21.62 -12.03
N ILE A 85 -3.29 21.49 -10.73
CA ILE A 85 -3.37 22.58 -9.74
C ILE A 85 -2.06 23.34 -9.69
N ASP A 86 -0.94 22.66 -9.53
CA ASP A 86 0.40 23.24 -9.58
C ASP A 86 1.24 22.51 -10.65
N LYS A 87 1.53 23.20 -11.76
CA LYS A 87 2.28 22.62 -12.89
C LYS A 87 3.74 22.27 -12.56
N ARG A 88 4.25 22.67 -11.39
CA ARG A 88 5.58 22.32 -10.90
C ARG A 88 5.60 20.99 -10.16
N GLU A 89 4.43 20.48 -9.77
CA GLU A 89 4.29 19.22 -9.06
C GLU A 89 3.89 18.08 -9.99
N TYR A 90 4.43 16.91 -9.72
CA TYR A 90 4.05 15.65 -10.35
C TYR A 90 3.46 14.71 -9.30
N ARG A 91 2.40 14.01 -9.68
CA ARG A 91 1.84 12.90 -8.92
C ARG A 91 2.41 11.59 -9.41
N LEU A 92 2.56 10.64 -8.51
CA LEU A 92 3.10 9.32 -8.77
C LEU A 92 1.96 8.34 -8.90
N ARG A 93 1.81 7.76 -10.07
CA ARG A 93 0.75 6.79 -10.37
C ARG A 93 1.36 5.42 -10.62
N PRO A 94 0.92 4.36 -9.90
CA PRO A 94 1.28 2.98 -10.26
C PRO A 94 0.79 2.63 -11.65
N THR A 95 1.62 1.97 -12.44
CA THR A 95 1.26 1.49 -13.77
C THR A 95 0.50 0.17 -13.71
N GLN A 96 -0.16 -0.20 -14.81
CA GLN A 96 -0.84 -1.48 -14.92
C GLN A 96 0.13 -2.65 -14.73
N LYS A 97 1.39 -2.49 -15.13
CA LYS A 97 2.45 -3.48 -14.90
C LYS A 97 2.61 -3.81 -13.41
N TYR A 98 2.61 -2.79 -12.53
CA TYR A 98 2.63 -3.01 -11.09
C TYR A 98 1.35 -3.69 -10.59
N ILE A 99 0.19 -3.19 -11.01
CA ILE A 99 -1.12 -3.70 -10.58
C ILE A 99 -1.26 -5.18 -10.92
N ASP A 100 -0.87 -5.59 -12.11
CA ASP A 100 -1.02 -6.98 -12.57
C ASP A 100 -0.11 -7.96 -11.80
N TYR A 101 1.11 -7.54 -11.48
CA TYR A 101 2.12 -8.44 -10.91
C TYR A 101 2.32 -8.29 -9.41
N TYR A 102 2.06 -7.12 -8.84
CA TYR A 102 2.51 -6.78 -7.48
C TYR A 102 1.40 -6.30 -6.54
N ASN A 103 0.17 -6.13 -6.99
CA ASN A 103 -0.96 -5.71 -6.15
C ASN A 103 -1.46 -6.87 -5.27
N ILE A 104 -0.58 -7.38 -4.44
CA ILE A 104 -0.75 -8.63 -3.69
C ILE A 104 -1.53 -8.38 -2.41
N SER A 105 -1.16 -7.34 -1.68
CA SER A 105 -1.80 -6.98 -0.40
C SER A 105 -3.28 -6.71 -0.58
N TYR A 106 -3.63 -5.97 -1.62
CA TYR A 106 -5.00 -5.57 -1.87
C TYR A 106 -5.90 -6.73 -2.25
N SER A 107 -5.43 -7.63 -3.11
CA SER A 107 -6.22 -8.80 -3.53
C SER A 107 -6.45 -9.78 -2.38
N TYR A 108 -5.46 -9.98 -1.51
CA TYR A 108 -5.63 -10.85 -0.34
C TYR A 108 -6.53 -10.23 0.72
N LEU A 109 -6.40 -8.93 0.97
CA LEU A 109 -7.31 -8.19 1.85
C LEU A 109 -8.75 -8.33 1.36
N HIS A 110 -8.98 -8.08 0.07
CA HIS A 110 -10.31 -8.21 -0.55
C HIS A 110 -10.87 -9.63 -0.38
N LEU A 111 -10.07 -10.65 -0.65
CA LEU A 111 -10.47 -12.05 -0.47
C LEU A 111 -10.89 -12.36 0.96
N VAL A 112 -10.10 -11.91 1.94
CA VAL A 112 -10.42 -12.12 3.36
C VAL A 112 -11.71 -11.39 3.75
N MET A 113 -11.90 -10.16 3.24
CA MET A 113 -13.12 -9.40 3.51
C MET A 113 -14.36 -10.04 2.89
N GLU A 114 -14.27 -10.58 1.68
CA GLU A 114 -15.38 -11.33 1.07
C GLU A 114 -15.75 -12.56 1.91
N ARG A 115 -14.78 -13.32 2.39
CA ARG A 115 -15.01 -14.44 3.30
C ARG A 115 -15.64 -13.99 4.63
N THR A 116 -15.21 -12.85 5.15
CA THR A 116 -15.75 -12.24 6.36
C THR A 116 -17.23 -11.85 6.19
N LYS A 117 -17.56 -11.21 5.07
CA LYS A 117 -18.95 -10.85 4.73
C LYS A 117 -19.85 -12.08 4.61
N GLN A 118 -19.34 -13.17 4.09
CA GLN A 118 -20.12 -14.43 3.98
C GLN A 118 -20.32 -15.13 5.32
N ARG A 119 -19.44 -14.89 6.30
CA ARG A 119 -19.43 -15.60 7.58
C ARG A 119 -20.23 -14.93 8.67
N PHE A 120 -20.32 -13.61 8.68
CA PHE A 120 -20.93 -12.84 9.75
C PHE A 120 -22.24 -12.18 9.32
N SER A 121 -23.11 -11.88 10.30
CA SER A 121 -24.38 -11.20 10.05
C SER A 121 -24.14 -9.73 9.61
N PRO A 122 -25.10 -9.11 8.89
CA PRO A 122 -25.01 -7.69 8.54
C PRO A 122 -24.82 -6.78 9.75
N ASP A 123 -25.47 -7.09 10.88
CA ASP A 123 -25.34 -6.29 12.11
C ASP A 123 -23.93 -6.38 12.70
N ASP A 124 -23.33 -7.57 12.72
CA ASP A 124 -21.97 -7.76 13.20
C ASP A 124 -20.95 -7.06 12.28
N LEU A 125 -21.17 -7.12 10.97
CA LEU A 125 -20.32 -6.43 9.99
C LEU A 125 -20.39 -4.91 10.16
N ALA A 126 -21.57 -4.35 10.37
CA ALA A 126 -21.73 -2.92 10.62
C ALA A 126 -21.06 -2.47 11.92
N LYS A 127 -21.12 -3.29 12.97
CA LYS A 127 -20.38 -3.01 14.22
C LYS A 127 -18.87 -3.08 14.01
N LEU A 128 -18.39 -4.09 13.31
CA LEU A 128 -16.97 -4.25 13.00
C LEU A 128 -16.45 -3.06 12.19
N GLU A 129 -17.17 -2.66 11.15
CA GLU A 129 -16.81 -1.52 10.31
C GLU A 129 -16.69 -0.25 11.15
N LYS A 130 -17.67 0.05 11.99
CA LYS A 130 -17.65 1.22 12.87
C LYS A 130 -16.47 1.20 13.83
N MET A 131 -16.16 0.05 14.43
CA MET A 131 -15.03 -0.09 15.34
C MET A 131 -13.70 0.13 14.60
N LEU A 132 -13.54 -0.43 13.40
CA LEU A 132 -12.34 -0.26 12.59
C LEU A 132 -12.18 1.18 12.12
N GLN A 133 -13.27 1.90 11.80
CA GLN A 133 -13.22 3.32 11.47
C GLN A 133 -12.69 4.15 12.64
N VAL A 134 -13.17 3.91 13.86
CA VAL A 134 -12.67 4.59 15.06
C VAL A 134 -11.18 4.28 15.28
N VAL A 135 -10.77 3.02 15.11
CA VAL A 135 -9.35 2.66 15.23
C VAL A 135 -8.51 3.41 14.20
N SER A 136 -8.93 3.44 12.94
CA SER A 136 -8.20 4.12 11.87
C SER A 136 -8.15 5.64 12.07
N ASP A 137 -9.28 6.26 12.36
CA ASP A 137 -9.41 7.71 12.29
C ASP A 137 -8.97 8.42 13.59
N GLU A 138 -9.11 7.73 14.72
CA GLU A 138 -8.90 8.36 16.04
C GLU A 138 -7.73 7.73 16.82
N LEU A 139 -7.48 6.42 16.68
CA LEU A 139 -6.53 5.70 17.50
C LEU A 139 -5.18 5.42 16.81
N MET A 140 -5.02 5.85 15.55
CA MET A 140 -3.79 5.73 14.76
C MET A 140 -3.39 7.10 14.17
N PRO A 141 -3.22 8.14 14.99
CA PRO A 141 -2.96 9.50 14.50
C PRO A 141 -1.57 9.66 13.86
N GLU A 142 -0.66 8.71 14.10
CA GLU A 142 0.71 8.76 13.59
C GLU A 142 0.79 8.58 12.06
N ILE A 143 -0.19 7.90 11.49
CA ILE A 143 -0.24 7.64 10.04
C ILE A 143 -1.55 8.19 9.49
N GLN A 144 -1.45 9.20 8.64
CA GLN A 144 -2.60 9.78 7.97
C GLN A 144 -2.66 9.31 6.52
N LEU A 145 -3.73 8.64 6.16
CA LEU A 145 -4.02 8.25 4.79
C LEU A 145 -4.98 9.25 4.15
N PRO A 146 -4.89 9.47 2.83
CA PRO A 146 -5.86 10.30 2.12
C PRO A 146 -7.27 9.67 2.22
N LYS A 147 -8.28 10.52 2.32
CA LYS A 147 -9.69 10.12 2.38
C LYS A 147 -10.21 9.71 1.01
#